data_c94d7e09377ee30599dd384af310646a
#
_entry.id   c94d7e09377ee30599dd384af310646a
#
_cell.length_a   1.000
_cell.length_b   1.000
_cell.length_c   1.000
_cell.angle_alpha   90.00
_cell.angle_beta   90.00
_cell.angle_gamma   90.00
#
_symmetry.space_group_name_H-M   'P 1'
#
loop_
_entity.id
_entity.type
_entity.pdbx_description
1 polymer ?
#
loop_
_entity_poly.entity_id
_entity_poly.type
_entity_poly.pdbx_seq_one_letter_code
_entity_poly.pdbx_strand_id
1 'polypeptide(L)'
;TQFVNDKQRPQMAIGGKLPNFAEILKVMDHYDLLPAIFFLKSRAECDQAVRLCNGELLDKTPKKKQALIERIDELTQNNPHLQNHPQRKFLEQTGTAGHHSGHLPAWKVVVETLMAGGLLNAMFATSTVAAGVNFPARSVVVLNSDRFNGVDFMSLTPSEFQQMSGRAGRRGMDNVGFGLMLPGRFMNLKYVARLVDAPPLDVDSQIKIDFSMVLNLLLSHSPSEIQTLL
;
A
#
# COMPACT_ATOMS: atom_id res chain seq x y z
N THR A 1 21.61 -10.73 -8.52
CA THR A 1 22.23 -9.99 -9.65
C THR A 1 21.40 -10.05 -10.93
N GLN A 2 20.62 -11.12 -11.21
CA GLN A 2 19.75 -11.21 -12.39
C GLN A 2 18.55 -10.24 -12.36
N PHE A 3 18.05 -9.88 -11.18
CA PHE A 3 16.91 -8.96 -11.06
C PHE A 3 17.28 -7.49 -11.30
N VAL A 4 18.55 -7.12 -11.17
CA VAL A 4 19.03 -5.74 -11.32
C VAL A 4 19.35 -5.39 -12.79
N ASN A 5 19.64 -6.40 -13.62
CA ASN A 5 20.10 -6.19 -15.00
C ASN A 5 19.02 -6.32 -16.08
N ASP A 6 17.79 -6.74 -15.72
CA ASP A 6 16.68 -6.79 -16.69
C ASP A 6 16.10 -5.37 -16.83
N LYS A 7 16.83 -4.51 -17.54
CA LYS A 7 16.36 -3.19 -18.01
C LYS A 7 15.30 -3.34 -19.11
N GLN A 8 14.29 -4.16 -18.90
CA GLN A 8 13.06 -3.99 -19.65
C GLN A 8 12.45 -2.69 -19.14
N ARG A 9 12.51 -1.63 -19.93
CA ARG A 9 11.80 -0.37 -19.64
C ARG A 9 10.38 -0.73 -19.26
N PRO A 10 9.91 -0.36 -18.05
CA PRO A 10 8.52 -0.56 -17.70
C PRO A 10 7.68 -0.01 -18.82
N GLN A 11 6.79 -0.82 -19.40
CA GLN A 11 5.89 -0.30 -20.42
C GLN A 11 5.06 0.79 -19.77
N MET A 12 5.28 2.03 -20.16
CA MET A 12 4.51 3.16 -19.66
C MET A 12 3.03 2.86 -19.89
N ALA A 13 2.30 2.78 -18.79
CA ALA A 13 0.85 2.62 -18.82
C ALA A 13 0.22 3.90 -19.35
N ILE A 14 0.10 3.98 -20.67
CA ILE A 14 -0.70 5.03 -21.31
C ILE A 14 -2.16 4.70 -21.02
N GLY A 15 -2.76 5.41 -20.05
CA GLY A 15 -4.21 5.47 -19.87
C GLY A 15 -4.94 4.15 -19.62
N GLY A 16 -4.36 3.21 -18.86
CA GLY A 16 -5.07 2.00 -18.44
C GLY A 16 -6.19 2.38 -17.45
N LYS A 17 -7.45 2.07 -17.79
CA LYS A 17 -8.55 2.20 -16.84
C LYS A 17 -8.30 1.23 -15.69
N LEU A 18 -8.44 1.72 -14.46
CA LEU A 18 -8.49 0.86 -13.29
C LEU A 18 -9.68 -0.11 -13.40
N PRO A 19 -9.59 -1.31 -12.81
CA PRO A 19 -10.70 -2.25 -12.81
C PRO A 19 -11.89 -1.72 -12.00
N ASN A 20 -13.05 -2.36 -12.17
CA ASN A 20 -14.22 -2.08 -11.34
C ASN A 20 -14.01 -2.67 -9.93
N PHE A 21 -13.46 -1.88 -9.02
CA PHE A 21 -13.21 -2.33 -7.65
C PHE A 21 -14.48 -2.69 -6.89
N ALA A 22 -15.62 -2.07 -7.19
CA ALA A 22 -16.88 -2.41 -6.54
C ALA A 22 -17.28 -3.88 -6.84
N GLU A 23 -17.14 -4.32 -8.08
CA GLU A 23 -17.43 -5.72 -8.45
C GLU A 23 -16.38 -6.69 -7.88
N ILE A 24 -15.11 -6.30 -7.87
CA ILE A 24 -14.04 -7.12 -7.26
C ILE A 24 -14.33 -7.32 -5.77
N LEU A 25 -14.67 -6.26 -5.05
CA LEU A 25 -14.98 -6.34 -3.63
C LEU A 25 -16.20 -7.22 -3.35
N LYS A 26 -17.24 -7.18 -4.19
CA LYS A 26 -18.39 -8.09 -4.08
C LYS A 26 -17.99 -9.56 -4.23
N VAL A 27 -17.14 -9.86 -5.23
CA VAL A 27 -16.63 -11.22 -5.44
C VAL A 27 -15.77 -11.64 -4.24
N MET A 28 -14.90 -10.78 -3.76
CA MET A 28 -14.05 -11.07 -2.59
C MET A 28 -14.86 -11.29 -1.32
N ASP A 29 -15.93 -10.52 -1.12
CA ASP A 29 -16.85 -10.69 -0.01
C ASP A 29 -17.57 -12.06 -0.08
N HIS A 30 -18.04 -12.43 -1.26
CA HIS A 30 -18.69 -13.73 -1.49
C HIS A 30 -17.81 -14.93 -1.12
N TYR A 31 -16.50 -14.82 -1.36
CA TYR A 31 -15.52 -15.88 -1.02
C TYR A 31 -14.82 -15.67 0.34
N ASP A 32 -15.34 -14.79 1.18
CA ASP A 32 -14.78 -14.48 2.50
C ASP A 32 -13.27 -14.09 2.41
N LEU A 33 -12.91 -13.24 1.45
CA LEU A 33 -11.54 -12.77 1.20
C LEU A 33 -11.29 -11.33 1.72
N LEU A 34 -12.28 -10.71 2.37
CA LEU A 34 -12.15 -9.39 2.98
C LEU A 34 -11.78 -9.49 4.48
N PRO A 35 -11.12 -8.48 5.05
CA PRO A 35 -10.61 -7.25 4.43
C PRO A 35 -9.40 -7.47 3.53
N ALA A 36 -9.22 -6.59 2.54
CA ALA A 36 -8.14 -6.70 1.57
C ALA A 36 -7.26 -5.44 1.48
N ILE A 37 -5.96 -5.63 1.19
CA ILE A 37 -5.05 -4.57 0.79
C ILE A 37 -4.78 -4.69 -0.71
N PHE A 38 -5.08 -3.65 -1.47
CA PHE A 38 -4.78 -3.56 -2.89
C PHE A 38 -3.53 -2.71 -3.09
N PHE A 39 -2.47 -3.31 -3.64
CA PHE A 39 -1.27 -2.58 -3.97
C PHE A 39 -1.32 -2.04 -5.39
N LEU A 40 -1.23 -0.72 -5.50
CA LEU A 40 -1.28 0.07 -6.73
C LEU A 40 0.07 0.76 -6.96
N LYS A 41 0.35 1.12 -8.20
CA LYS A 41 1.65 1.66 -8.58
C LYS A 41 1.85 3.15 -8.25
N SER A 42 0.77 3.90 -8.01
CA SER A 42 0.85 5.34 -7.76
C SER A 42 -0.20 5.84 -6.76
N ARG A 43 0.08 7.00 -6.13
CA ARG A 43 -0.84 7.70 -5.23
C ARG A 43 -2.15 8.05 -5.94
N ALA A 44 -2.05 8.56 -7.17
CA ALA A 44 -3.21 8.94 -7.96
C ALA A 44 -4.14 7.75 -8.23
N GLU A 45 -3.58 6.56 -8.50
CA GLU A 45 -4.38 5.35 -8.65
C GLU A 45 -5.05 4.92 -7.35
N CYS A 46 -4.40 5.06 -6.19
CA CYS A 46 -5.01 4.78 -4.89
C CYS A 46 -6.23 5.69 -4.64
N ASP A 47 -6.09 6.99 -4.88
CA ASP A 47 -7.19 7.94 -4.73
C ASP A 47 -8.33 7.69 -5.72
N GLN A 48 -7.99 7.33 -6.97
CA GLN A 48 -8.98 6.97 -7.98
C GLN A 48 -9.71 5.68 -7.60
N ALA A 49 -9.02 4.68 -7.09
CA ALA A 49 -9.63 3.41 -6.67
C ALA A 49 -10.66 3.62 -5.57
N VAL A 50 -10.37 4.47 -4.57
CA VAL A 50 -11.36 4.83 -3.53
C VAL A 50 -12.62 5.43 -4.15
N ARG A 51 -12.48 6.32 -5.14
CA ARG A 51 -13.64 6.98 -5.81
C ARG A 51 -14.45 6.02 -6.67
N LEU A 52 -13.85 4.91 -7.13
CA LEU A 52 -14.52 3.90 -7.94
C LEU A 52 -15.28 2.85 -7.10
N CYS A 53 -15.18 2.90 -5.78
CA CYS A 53 -15.92 2.02 -4.89
C CYS A 53 -17.34 2.54 -4.64
N ASN A 54 -18.25 1.65 -4.31
CA ASN A 54 -19.62 1.97 -3.90
C ASN A 54 -19.94 1.40 -2.51
N GLY A 55 -21.03 1.84 -1.89
CA GLY A 55 -21.42 1.50 -0.53
C GLY A 55 -22.14 0.16 -0.34
N GLU A 56 -22.35 -0.64 -1.39
CA GLU A 56 -23.22 -1.82 -1.34
C GLU A 56 -22.82 -2.85 -0.26
N LEU A 57 -21.52 -3.06 -0.01
CA LEU A 57 -21.08 -4.02 1.01
C LEU A 57 -21.41 -3.54 2.43
N LEU A 58 -21.21 -2.25 2.72
CA LEU A 58 -21.55 -1.67 4.03
C LEU A 58 -23.06 -1.60 4.23
N ASP A 59 -23.82 -1.34 3.19
CA ASP A 59 -25.28 -1.28 3.28
C ASP A 59 -25.89 -2.64 3.64
N LYS A 60 -25.24 -3.75 3.25
CA LYS A 60 -25.59 -5.10 3.65
C LYS A 60 -25.21 -5.44 5.10
N THR A 61 -24.33 -4.64 5.72
CA THR A 61 -23.82 -4.86 7.07
C THR A 61 -24.02 -3.62 7.96
N PRO A 62 -25.25 -3.24 8.31
CA PRO A 62 -25.54 -1.97 8.99
C PRO A 62 -24.85 -1.84 10.36
N LYS A 63 -24.69 -2.92 11.10
CA LYS A 63 -23.95 -2.91 12.39
C LYS A 63 -22.47 -2.55 12.20
N LYS A 64 -21.83 -3.11 11.15
CA LYS A 64 -20.43 -2.77 10.81
C LYS A 64 -20.32 -1.31 10.37
N LYS A 65 -21.28 -0.84 9.55
CA LYS A 65 -21.33 0.56 9.11
C LYS A 65 -21.43 1.53 10.28
N GLN A 66 -22.32 1.25 11.23
CA GLN A 66 -22.49 2.06 12.43
C GLN A 66 -21.21 2.09 13.28
N ALA A 67 -20.62 0.94 13.57
CA ALA A 67 -19.37 0.84 14.32
C ALA A 67 -18.20 1.56 13.61
N LEU A 68 -18.16 1.52 12.28
CA LEU A 68 -17.17 2.26 11.49
C LEU A 68 -17.33 3.77 11.69
N ILE A 69 -18.55 4.29 11.55
CA ILE A 69 -18.85 5.73 11.69
C ILE A 69 -18.49 6.19 13.11
N GLU A 70 -18.96 5.50 14.14
CA GLU A 70 -18.66 5.81 15.55
C GLU A 70 -17.14 5.86 15.79
N ARG A 71 -16.41 4.88 15.24
CA ARG A 71 -14.95 4.83 15.41
C ARG A 71 -14.23 5.95 14.65
N ILE A 72 -14.71 6.34 13.47
CA ILE A 72 -14.18 7.50 12.72
C ILE A 72 -14.39 8.77 13.56
N ASP A 73 -15.58 8.96 14.12
CA ASP A 73 -15.90 10.13 14.95
C ASP A 73 -14.98 10.22 16.18
N GLU A 74 -14.80 9.13 16.90
CA GLU A 74 -13.86 9.06 18.05
C GLU A 74 -12.43 9.44 17.65
N LEU A 75 -11.92 8.90 16.53
CA LEU A 75 -10.54 9.13 16.09
C LEU A 75 -10.31 10.54 15.54
N THR A 76 -11.37 11.23 15.11
CA THR A 76 -11.25 12.54 14.44
C THR A 76 -11.81 13.71 15.26
N GLN A 77 -12.54 13.47 16.35
CA GLN A 77 -13.27 14.49 17.14
C GLN A 77 -12.44 15.72 17.54
N ASN A 78 -11.17 15.51 17.85
CA ASN A 78 -10.27 16.59 18.31
C ASN A 78 -9.41 17.21 17.20
N ASN A 79 -9.67 16.87 15.93
CA ASN A 79 -8.86 17.35 14.81
C ASN A 79 -9.73 17.76 13.62
N PRO A 80 -10.00 19.10 13.45
CA PRO A 80 -10.83 19.59 12.35
C PRO A 80 -10.33 19.21 10.95
N HIS A 81 -9.01 19.06 10.76
CA HIS A 81 -8.45 18.63 9.48
C HIS A 81 -8.79 17.18 9.15
N LEU A 82 -8.89 16.32 10.16
CA LEU A 82 -9.32 14.94 9.97
C LEU A 82 -10.84 14.84 9.76
N GLN A 83 -11.63 15.64 10.48
CA GLN A 83 -13.08 15.72 10.31
C GLN A 83 -13.45 16.10 8.87
N ASN A 84 -12.72 17.05 8.28
CA ASN A 84 -12.95 17.54 6.92
C ASN A 84 -12.06 16.86 5.87
N HIS A 85 -11.46 15.72 6.17
CA HIS A 85 -10.57 15.03 5.23
C HIS A 85 -11.33 14.59 3.96
N PRO A 86 -10.82 14.84 2.74
CA PRO A 86 -11.52 14.54 1.49
C PRO A 86 -11.97 13.08 1.32
N GLN A 87 -11.24 12.14 1.91
CA GLN A 87 -11.57 10.72 1.83
C GLN A 87 -12.57 10.26 2.91
N ARG A 88 -12.88 11.09 3.93
CA ARG A 88 -13.77 10.70 5.02
C ARG A 88 -15.14 10.23 4.51
N LYS A 89 -15.74 10.99 3.60
CA LYS A 89 -17.04 10.64 3.00
C LYS A 89 -17.03 9.27 2.32
N PHE A 90 -15.99 8.98 1.55
CA PHE A 90 -15.83 7.68 0.90
C PHE A 90 -15.64 6.57 1.93
N LEU A 91 -14.81 6.79 2.94
CA LEU A 91 -14.55 5.85 4.03
C LEU A 91 -15.85 5.45 4.74
N GLU A 92 -16.68 6.42 5.14
CA GLU A 92 -17.98 6.19 5.80
C GLU A 92 -18.99 5.46 4.90
N GLN A 93 -18.97 5.74 3.59
CA GLN A 93 -19.92 5.16 2.63
C GLN A 93 -19.54 3.77 2.17
N THR A 94 -18.25 3.49 2.00
CA THR A 94 -17.78 2.27 1.31
C THR A 94 -16.97 1.34 2.20
N GLY A 95 -16.49 1.80 3.34
CA GLY A 95 -15.51 1.07 4.15
C GLY A 95 -14.16 0.89 3.44
N THR A 96 -13.84 1.80 2.51
CA THR A 96 -12.57 1.77 1.79
C THR A 96 -11.78 3.05 1.97
N ALA A 97 -10.47 2.96 1.98
CA ALA A 97 -9.58 4.11 2.15
C ALA A 97 -8.30 3.96 1.31
N GLY A 98 -7.72 5.11 0.93
CA GLY A 98 -6.37 5.17 0.38
C GLY A 98 -5.32 5.31 1.48
N HIS A 99 -4.16 4.69 1.29
CA HIS A 99 -3.02 4.84 2.19
C HIS A 99 -1.72 4.98 1.40
N HIS A 100 -1.18 6.18 1.38
CA HIS A 100 0.07 6.50 0.67
C HIS A 100 0.78 7.70 1.31
N SER A 101 2.02 7.95 0.91
CA SER A 101 2.87 9.02 1.47
C SER A 101 2.36 10.45 1.21
N GLY A 102 1.34 10.63 0.36
CA GLY A 102 0.69 11.92 0.14
C GLY A 102 -0.35 12.30 1.20
N HIS A 103 -0.76 11.37 2.06
CA HIS A 103 -1.69 11.65 3.16
C HIS A 103 -0.97 12.15 4.40
N LEU A 104 -1.65 12.97 5.18
CA LEU A 104 -1.19 13.40 6.51
C LEU A 104 -0.94 12.19 7.42
N PRO A 105 0.13 12.19 8.22
CA PRO A 105 0.40 11.09 9.15
C PRO A 105 -0.80 10.74 10.04
N ALA A 106 -1.49 11.76 10.56
CA ALA A 106 -2.66 11.55 11.41
C ALA A 106 -3.81 10.84 10.68
N TRP A 107 -4.06 11.13 9.39
CA TRP A 107 -5.06 10.41 8.60
C TRP A 107 -4.65 8.96 8.36
N LYS A 108 -3.37 8.70 8.12
CA LYS A 108 -2.87 7.33 7.97
C LYS A 108 -3.12 6.50 9.23
N VAL A 109 -2.88 7.06 10.42
CA VAL A 109 -3.17 6.40 11.70
C VAL A 109 -4.66 6.06 11.84
N VAL A 110 -5.58 6.94 11.41
CA VAL A 110 -7.03 6.64 11.37
C VAL A 110 -7.29 5.41 10.51
N VAL A 111 -6.81 5.40 9.27
CA VAL A 111 -7.02 4.28 8.33
C VAL A 111 -6.41 2.97 8.86
N GLU A 112 -5.21 3.03 9.41
CA GLU A 112 -4.50 1.88 10.02
C GLU A 112 -5.27 1.30 11.20
N THR A 113 -5.76 2.16 12.10
CA THR A 113 -6.57 1.76 13.27
C THR A 113 -7.86 1.08 12.85
N LEU A 114 -8.56 1.63 11.85
CA LEU A 114 -9.79 1.05 11.32
C LEU A 114 -9.54 -0.29 10.62
N MET A 115 -8.42 -0.41 9.90
CA MET A 115 -8.03 -1.67 9.24
C MET A 115 -7.70 -2.75 10.26
N ALA A 116 -6.90 -2.43 11.27
CA ALA A 116 -6.55 -3.34 12.35
C ALA A 116 -7.77 -3.78 13.17
N GLY A 117 -8.75 -2.90 13.34
CA GLY A 117 -10.03 -3.19 13.98
C GLY A 117 -11.02 -4.00 13.11
N GLY A 118 -10.67 -4.34 11.86
CA GLY A 118 -11.53 -5.11 10.96
C GLY A 118 -12.74 -4.34 10.43
N LEU A 119 -12.75 -3.01 10.60
CA LEU A 119 -13.86 -2.15 10.20
C LEU A 119 -13.84 -1.81 8.71
N LEU A 120 -12.66 -1.87 8.05
CA LEU A 120 -12.55 -1.64 6.61
C LEU A 120 -12.88 -2.90 5.80
N ASN A 121 -13.38 -2.69 4.59
CA ASN A 121 -13.51 -3.71 3.56
C ASN A 121 -12.22 -3.80 2.74
N ALA A 122 -11.66 -2.65 2.37
CA ALA A 122 -10.42 -2.61 1.62
C ALA A 122 -9.60 -1.34 1.88
N MET A 123 -8.29 -1.48 1.65
CA MET A 123 -7.35 -0.37 1.62
C MET A 123 -6.56 -0.38 0.32
N PHE A 124 -6.45 0.78 -0.32
CA PHE A 124 -5.67 0.99 -1.54
C PHE A 124 -4.35 1.67 -1.19
N ALA A 125 -3.24 0.99 -1.42
CA ALA A 125 -1.94 1.42 -0.94
C ALA A 125 -0.86 1.35 -2.03
N THR A 126 0.19 2.15 -1.87
CA THR A 126 1.43 2.00 -2.65
C THR A 126 2.38 1.03 -1.94
N SER A 127 3.33 0.44 -2.68
CA SER A 127 4.30 -0.54 -2.14
C SER A 127 5.11 -0.01 -0.94
N THR A 128 5.33 1.31 -0.85
CA THR A 128 6.03 1.94 0.28
C THR A 128 5.35 1.71 1.64
N VAL A 129 4.06 1.42 1.63
CA VAL A 129 3.30 1.11 2.85
C VAL A 129 3.64 -0.26 3.40
N ALA A 130 4.02 -1.21 2.55
CA ALA A 130 4.31 -2.58 2.97
C ALA A 130 5.49 -2.66 3.95
N ALA A 131 6.48 -1.75 3.85
CA ALA A 131 7.69 -1.74 4.68
C ALA A 131 7.51 -1.10 6.08
N GLY A 132 6.56 -0.18 6.26
CA GLY A 132 6.52 0.69 7.43
C GLY A 132 5.36 0.46 8.41
N VAL A 133 4.41 -0.41 8.13
CA VAL A 133 3.14 -0.47 8.89
C VAL A 133 2.72 -1.88 9.24
N ASN A 134 2.24 -2.06 10.46
CA ASN A 134 1.85 -3.38 10.96
C ASN A 134 0.32 -3.52 11.01
N PHE A 135 -0.32 -3.57 9.84
CA PHE A 135 -1.74 -3.94 9.76
C PHE A 135 -1.90 -5.05 8.71
N PRO A 136 -2.14 -6.27 9.12
CA PRO A 136 -2.42 -7.37 8.20
C PRO A 136 -3.86 -7.32 7.70
N ALA A 137 -4.08 -7.84 6.50
CA ALA A 137 -5.39 -8.10 5.93
C ALA A 137 -5.57 -9.59 5.68
N ARG A 138 -6.80 -10.05 5.51
CA ARG A 138 -7.03 -11.44 5.09
C ARG A 138 -6.43 -11.72 3.72
N SER A 139 -6.59 -10.74 2.81
CA SER A 139 -6.04 -10.86 1.45
C SER A 139 -5.18 -9.66 1.07
N VAL A 140 -4.18 -9.93 0.26
CA VAL A 140 -3.39 -8.93 -0.45
C VAL A 140 -3.61 -9.10 -1.95
N VAL A 141 -3.87 -8.01 -2.64
CA VAL A 141 -4.09 -8.00 -4.10
C VAL A 141 -3.03 -7.14 -4.77
N VAL A 142 -2.25 -7.72 -5.66
CA VAL A 142 -1.23 -7.02 -6.44
C VAL A 142 -1.73 -6.85 -7.86
N LEU A 143 -1.79 -5.58 -8.34
CA LEU A 143 -2.30 -5.24 -9.65
C LEU A 143 -1.22 -4.99 -10.69
N ASN A 144 0.01 -4.71 -10.26
CA ASN A 144 1.09 -4.29 -11.15
C ASN A 144 2.39 -5.01 -10.80
N SER A 145 3.21 -5.26 -11.80
CA SER A 145 4.58 -5.79 -11.64
C SER A 145 5.64 -4.70 -11.50
N ASP A 146 5.22 -3.44 -11.48
CA ASP A 146 6.04 -2.24 -11.37
C ASP A 146 5.46 -1.27 -10.33
N ARG A 147 6.28 -0.31 -9.91
CA ARG A 147 5.92 0.79 -9.02
C ARG A 147 6.55 2.10 -9.48
N PHE A 148 5.95 3.21 -9.11
CA PHE A 148 6.51 4.54 -9.31
C PHE A 148 7.37 4.92 -8.10
N ASN A 149 8.65 5.25 -8.31
CA ASN A 149 9.60 5.62 -7.26
C ASN A 149 9.64 7.13 -6.96
N GLY A 150 8.80 7.92 -7.62
CA GLY A 150 8.78 9.38 -7.54
C GLY A 150 9.35 10.05 -8.80
N VAL A 151 10.15 9.33 -9.60
CA VAL A 151 10.78 9.79 -10.84
C VAL A 151 10.39 8.88 -12.00
N ASP A 152 10.59 7.57 -11.86
CA ASP A 152 10.40 6.58 -12.91
C ASP A 152 9.57 5.37 -12.39
N PHE A 153 9.04 4.60 -13.35
CA PHE A 153 8.47 3.28 -13.08
C PHE A 153 9.59 2.23 -13.03
N MET A 154 9.65 1.49 -11.94
CA MET A 154 10.60 0.42 -11.70
C MET A 154 9.88 -0.89 -11.44
N SER A 155 10.46 -2.01 -11.91
CA SER A 155 9.94 -3.33 -11.56
C SER A 155 10.00 -3.56 -10.05
N LEU A 156 9.03 -4.29 -9.50
CA LEU A 156 9.03 -4.71 -8.10
C LEU A 156 10.26 -5.59 -7.83
N THR A 157 10.89 -5.38 -6.71
CA THR A 157 11.96 -6.27 -6.24
C THR A 157 11.36 -7.48 -5.49
N PRO A 158 12.11 -8.60 -5.35
CA PRO A 158 11.68 -9.73 -4.52
C PRO A 158 11.35 -9.33 -3.09
N SER A 159 12.18 -8.49 -2.46
CA SER A 159 11.97 -8.01 -1.09
C SER A 159 10.67 -7.19 -0.97
N GLU A 160 10.39 -6.29 -1.91
CA GLU A 160 9.14 -5.52 -1.93
C GLU A 160 7.92 -6.44 -2.10
N PHE A 161 8.00 -7.39 -3.02
CA PHE A 161 6.92 -8.35 -3.25
C PHE A 161 6.64 -9.20 -2.00
N GLN A 162 7.69 -9.66 -1.31
CA GLN A 162 7.56 -10.41 -0.06
C GLN A 162 7.00 -9.56 1.08
N GLN A 163 7.41 -8.29 1.20
CA GLN A 163 6.83 -7.37 2.17
C GLN A 163 5.34 -7.13 1.92
N MET A 164 4.93 -7.01 0.65
CA MET A 164 3.53 -6.86 0.27
C MET A 164 2.74 -8.14 0.58
N SER A 165 3.20 -9.29 0.11
CA SER A 165 2.54 -10.59 0.31
C SER A 165 2.53 -11.01 1.79
N GLY A 166 3.55 -10.66 2.55
CA GLY A 166 3.64 -10.88 3.99
C GLY A 166 2.61 -10.11 4.84
N ARG A 167 1.78 -9.25 4.23
CA ARG A 167 0.62 -8.62 4.87
C ARG A 167 -0.64 -9.47 4.78
N ALA A 168 -0.61 -10.58 4.05
CA ALA A 168 -1.74 -11.50 3.94
C ALA A 168 -1.83 -12.41 5.18
N GLY A 169 -3.04 -12.51 5.73
CA GLY A 169 -3.34 -13.29 6.93
C GLY A 169 -3.19 -12.53 8.24
N ARG A 170 -4.29 -12.43 9.00
CA ARG A 170 -4.33 -11.76 10.31
C ARG A 170 -4.02 -12.76 11.41
N ARG A 171 -2.91 -12.54 12.13
CA ARG A 171 -2.50 -13.43 13.23
C ARG A 171 -3.61 -13.57 14.27
N GLY A 172 -3.94 -14.81 14.62
CA GLY A 172 -5.00 -15.13 15.58
C GLY A 172 -6.44 -15.00 15.07
N MET A 173 -6.63 -14.58 13.81
CA MET A 173 -7.96 -14.45 13.19
C MET A 173 -8.10 -15.31 11.94
N ASP A 174 -7.06 -15.42 11.12
CA ASP A 174 -7.08 -16.17 9.87
C ASP A 174 -6.13 -17.38 9.95
N ASN A 175 -6.60 -18.53 9.48
CA ASN A 175 -5.75 -19.72 9.35
C ASN A 175 -4.87 -19.66 8.10
N VAL A 176 -5.33 -18.94 7.07
CA VAL A 176 -4.64 -18.77 5.79
C VAL A 176 -4.79 -17.34 5.31
N GLY A 177 -3.70 -16.73 4.89
CA GLY A 177 -3.68 -15.47 4.16
C GLY A 177 -3.65 -15.71 2.65
N PHE A 178 -4.28 -14.83 1.89
CA PHE A 178 -4.40 -14.97 0.43
C PHE A 178 -3.59 -13.88 -0.28
N GLY A 179 -2.64 -14.29 -1.13
CA GLY A 179 -1.96 -13.41 -2.08
C GLY A 179 -2.60 -13.56 -3.46
N LEU A 180 -3.28 -12.53 -3.92
CA LEU A 180 -4.00 -12.54 -5.19
C LEU A 180 -3.29 -11.65 -6.21
N MET A 181 -3.16 -12.17 -7.43
CA MET A 181 -2.69 -11.41 -8.58
C MET A 181 -3.89 -11.06 -9.45
N LEU A 182 -4.14 -9.77 -9.62
CA LEU A 182 -5.18 -9.30 -10.53
C LEU A 182 -4.51 -8.76 -11.80
N PRO A 183 -4.37 -9.59 -12.85
CA PRO A 183 -3.59 -9.21 -14.02
C PRO A 183 -4.27 -8.10 -14.80
N GLY A 184 -3.66 -6.92 -14.80
CA GLY A 184 -3.98 -5.83 -15.70
C GLY A 184 -3.20 -5.95 -17.02
N ARG A 185 -3.55 -5.08 -17.99
CA ARG A 185 -2.94 -5.04 -19.32
C ARG A 185 -1.40 -4.95 -19.32
N PHE A 186 -0.83 -4.42 -18.25
CA PHE A 186 0.61 -4.12 -18.13
C PHE A 186 1.33 -5.00 -17.12
N MET A 187 0.63 -5.98 -16.53
CA MET A 187 1.27 -6.91 -15.60
C MET A 187 2.09 -7.96 -16.36
N ASN A 188 3.36 -8.08 -16.03
CA ASN A 188 4.20 -9.17 -16.50
C ASN A 188 4.04 -10.39 -15.58
N LEU A 189 3.12 -11.31 -15.93
CA LEU A 189 2.83 -12.50 -15.11
C LEU A 189 4.04 -13.42 -14.94
N LYS A 190 4.89 -13.56 -15.97
CA LYS A 190 6.12 -14.37 -15.88
C LYS A 190 7.11 -13.77 -14.88
N TYR A 191 7.17 -12.45 -14.82
CA TYR A 191 8.01 -11.76 -13.86
C TYR A 191 7.47 -11.93 -12.43
N VAL A 192 6.18 -11.74 -12.23
CA VAL A 192 5.54 -11.92 -10.91
C VAL A 192 5.68 -13.37 -10.42
N ALA A 193 5.50 -14.37 -11.28
CA ALA A 193 5.74 -15.76 -10.92
C ALA A 193 7.17 -16.02 -10.39
N ARG A 194 8.18 -15.38 -11.00
CA ARG A 194 9.56 -15.44 -10.50
C ARG A 194 9.73 -14.74 -9.14
N LEU A 195 8.98 -13.67 -8.86
CA LEU A 195 9.05 -12.98 -7.56
C LEU A 195 8.54 -13.83 -6.41
N VAL A 196 7.56 -14.71 -6.67
CA VAL A 196 7.00 -15.64 -5.65
C VAL A 196 8.07 -16.56 -5.08
N ASP A 197 8.92 -17.11 -5.95
CA ASP A 197 9.94 -18.10 -5.59
C ASP A 197 11.33 -17.47 -5.34
N ALA A 198 11.46 -16.15 -5.54
CA ALA A 198 12.76 -15.48 -5.41
C ALA A 198 13.17 -15.34 -3.94
N PRO A 199 14.44 -15.59 -3.59
CA PRO A 199 14.93 -15.26 -2.27
C PRO A 199 14.89 -13.76 -2.04
N PRO A 200 14.78 -13.29 -0.77
CA PRO A 200 14.90 -11.88 -0.46
C PRO A 200 16.26 -11.37 -0.93
N LEU A 201 16.31 -10.12 -1.37
CA LEU A 201 17.58 -9.47 -1.69
C LEU A 201 18.32 -9.13 -0.40
N ASP A 202 19.64 -9.17 -0.46
CA ASP A 202 20.48 -8.68 0.62
C ASP A 202 20.22 -7.19 0.87
N VAL A 203 20.36 -6.77 2.11
CA VAL A 203 20.21 -5.37 2.50
C VAL A 203 21.51 -4.65 2.19
N ASP A 204 21.54 -3.92 1.09
CA ASP A 204 22.64 -3.05 0.72
C ASP A 204 22.42 -1.63 1.24
N SER A 205 23.48 -1.00 1.74
CA SER A 205 23.43 0.41 2.12
C SER A 205 23.09 1.28 0.92
N GLN A 206 22.06 2.12 1.07
CA GLN A 206 21.68 3.13 0.08
C GLN A 206 22.36 4.48 0.33
N ILE A 207 23.26 4.54 1.32
CA ILE A 207 24.03 5.74 1.63
C ILE A 207 24.96 6.04 0.44
N LYS A 208 24.75 7.20 -0.16
CA LYS A 208 25.64 7.74 -1.20
C LYS A 208 26.45 8.85 -0.56
N ILE A 209 27.78 8.69 -0.57
CA ILE A 209 28.68 9.74 -0.15
C ILE A 209 28.68 10.79 -1.25
N ASP A 210 28.00 11.90 -1.03
CA ASP A 210 27.94 13.06 -1.93
C ASP A 210 28.47 14.33 -1.22
N PHE A 211 28.63 15.40 -1.99
CA PHE A 211 29.09 16.67 -1.46
C PHE A 211 28.18 17.23 -0.37
N SER A 212 26.86 17.06 -0.49
CA SER A 212 25.91 17.55 0.51
C SER A 212 26.07 16.82 1.84
N MET A 213 26.30 15.51 1.81
CA MET A 213 26.56 14.71 3.00
C MET A 213 27.85 15.14 3.68
N VAL A 214 28.95 15.28 2.90
CA VAL A 214 30.24 15.71 3.46
C VAL A 214 30.14 17.11 4.03
N LEU A 215 29.52 18.06 3.34
CA LEU A 215 29.32 19.42 3.84
C LEU A 215 28.51 19.46 5.13
N ASN A 216 27.43 18.66 5.23
CA ASN A 216 26.65 18.56 6.46
C ASN A 216 27.45 17.97 7.62
N LEU A 217 28.28 16.96 7.38
CA LEU A 217 29.16 16.40 8.40
C LEU A 217 30.21 17.41 8.88
N LEU A 218 30.74 18.26 7.99
CA LEU A 218 31.67 19.33 8.33
C LEU A 218 31.09 20.43 9.25
N LEU A 219 29.77 20.51 9.38
CA LEU A 219 29.14 21.42 10.34
C LEU A 219 29.34 20.98 11.81
N SER A 220 29.62 19.70 12.04
CA SER A 220 29.67 19.11 13.40
C SER A 220 30.91 18.26 13.65
N HIS A 221 31.70 17.91 12.63
CA HIS A 221 32.85 17.01 12.72
C HIS A 221 34.06 17.60 11.98
N SER A 222 35.24 17.28 12.47
CA SER A 222 36.50 17.60 11.79
C SER A 222 36.71 16.69 10.57
N PRO A 223 37.56 17.11 9.59
CA PRO A 223 37.84 16.28 8.42
C PRO A 223 38.41 14.88 8.75
N SER A 224 39.20 14.78 9.82
CA SER A 224 39.75 13.49 10.28
C SER A 224 38.68 12.56 10.86
N GLU A 225 37.73 13.10 11.60
CA GLU A 225 36.57 12.31 12.12
C GLU A 225 35.67 11.84 10.97
N ILE A 226 35.46 12.69 9.97
CA ILE A 226 34.65 12.32 8.80
C ILE A 226 35.29 11.18 8.02
N GLN A 227 36.61 11.18 7.85
CA GLN A 227 37.31 10.07 7.21
C GLN A 227 37.14 8.73 7.94
N THR A 228 36.91 8.76 9.24
CA THR A 228 36.69 7.56 10.04
C THR A 228 35.22 7.10 10.01
N LEU A 229 34.30 8.05 9.78
CA LEU A 229 32.84 7.79 9.73
C LEU A 229 32.37 7.27 8.37
N LEU A 230 33.08 7.61 7.30
CA LEU A 230 32.75 7.24 5.91
C LEU A 230 33.61 6.09 5.42
#